data_7460a3b42f079434080f329c7bc1c468
#
_entry.id   7460a3b42f079434080f329c7bc1c468
#
_cell.length_a   1.000
_cell.length_b   1.000
_cell.length_c   1.000
_cell.angle_alpha   90.00
_cell.angle_beta   90.00
_cell.angle_gamma   90.00
#
_symmetry.space_group_name_H-M   'P 1'
#
loop_
_entity.id
_entity.type
_entity.pdbx_description
1 polymer ?
#
loop_
_entity_poly.entity_id
_entity_poly.type
_entity_poly.pdbx_seq_one_letter_code
_entity_poly.pdbx_strand_id
1 'polypeptide(L)'
;PSKLLVDGEAPQFEIINETTVRYIWPQPNPYFVPALAGPSPLYIYRPAHYLKRFHPRYADADELERRAKAGGKRNWASMHHSKDRQYRFDNPDLPTLQPWRLTTPPPTERFVFKRNPYYHRVDAKGRQLPYIDEVIMQIAANKIIPVKTGSGESDLQARYLRFDHYTFLKESEKRNDFTVRLWRTVTGAQLALYPNLNVKDLVWNKLLRDARF
;
A
#
# COMPACT_ATOMS: atom_id res chain seq x y z
N PRO A 1 -6.03 13.28 -5.56
CA PRO A 1 -6.67 11.98 -5.23
C PRO A 1 -8.18 12.12 -5.25
N SER A 2 -8.88 11.13 -5.81
CA SER A 2 -10.35 11.15 -5.92
C SER A 2 -11.06 11.34 -4.56
N LYS A 3 -10.46 10.86 -3.48
CA LYS A 3 -10.97 11.03 -2.11
C LYS A 3 -10.98 12.48 -1.61
N LEU A 4 -10.30 13.38 -2.29
CA LEU A 4 -10.36 14.82 -1.98
C LEU A 4 -11.47 15.54 -2.75
N LEU A 5 -12.04 14.92 -3.78
CA LEU A 5 -13.07 15.52 -4.60
C LEU A 5 -14.45 15.35 -3.95
N VAL A 6 -15.26 16.39 -3.99
CA VAL A 6 -16.69 16.37 -3.68
C VAL A 6 -17.40 16.89 -4.92
N ASP A 7 -18.30 16.11 -5.50
CA ASP A 7 -19.00 16.40 -6.76
C ASP A 7 -18.06 16.78 -7.92
N GLY A 8 -16.86 16.18 -7.94
CA GLY A 8 -15.83 16.46 -8.95
C GLY A 8 -14.94 17.67 -8.66
N GLU A 9 -15.23 18.45 -7.62
CA GLU A 9 -14.48 19.65 -7.26
C GLU A 9 -13.42 19.35 -6.19
N ALA A 10 -12.23 19.92 -6.38
CA ALA A 10 -11.14 19.83 -5.42
C ALA A 10 -11.30 20.88 -4.30
N PRO A 11 -10.79 20.60 -3.09
CA PRO A 11 -10.78 21.61 -2.05
C PRO A 11 -9.86 22.77 -2.40
N GLN A 12 -10.19 23.96 -1.95
CA GLN A 12 -9.26 25.06 -1.83
C GLN A 12 -8.27 24.73 -0.70
N PHE A 13 -6.99 25.02 -0.93
CA PHE A 13 -5.92 24.74 0.04
C PHE A 13 -5.28 26.05 0.47
N GLU A 14 -5.26 26.29 1.77
CA GLU A 14 -4.66 27.48 2.38
C GLU A 14 -3.54 27.09 3.35
N ILE A 15 -2.42 27.80 3.30
CA ILE A 15 -1.35 27.72 4.30
C ILE A 15 -1.57 28.88 5.26
N ILE A 16 -2.00 28.60 6.47
CA ILE A 16 -2.26 29.61 7.51
C ILE A 16 -0.95 30.07 8.15
N ASN A 17 -0.07 29.12 8.49
CA ASN A 17 1.25 29.34 9.06
C ASN A 17 2.14 28.09 8.89
N GLU A 18 3.31 28.06 9.49
CA GLU A 18 4.30 26.98 9.37
C GLU A 18 3.78 25.61 9.81
N THR A 19 2.79 25.56 10.69
CA THR A 19 2.27 24.30 11.29
C THR A 19 0.81 24.05 10.98
N THR A 20 0.13 24.97 10.27
CA THR A 20 -1.32 24.91 10.08
C THR A 20 -1.67 25.04 8.59
N VAL A 21 -2.44 24.09 8.10
CA VAL A 21 -3.04 24.10 6.77
C VAL A 21 -4.55 23.96 6.87
N ARG A 22 -5.28 24.50 5.90
CA ARG A 22 -6.74 24.43 5.84
C ARG A 22 -7.16 23.88 4.47
N TYR A 23 -8.11 22.96 4.51
CA TYR A 23 -8.83 22.46 3.33
C TYR A 23 -10.26 22.98 3.40
N ILE A 24 -10.75 23.58 2.32
CA ILE A 24 -12.08 24.18 2.22
C ILE A 24 -12.80 23.56 1.03
N TRP A 25 -13.95 22.97 1.26
CA TRP A 25 -14.84 22.46 0.22
C TRP A 25 -16.08 23.32 0.13
N PRO A 26 -16.69 23.51 -1.04
CA PRO A 26 -17.95 24.21 -1.20
C PRO A 26 -19.13 23.45 -0.57
N GLN A 27 -19.00 22.11 -0.49
CA GLN A 27 -19.97 21.21 0.13
C GLN A 27 -19.28 20.37 1.24
N PRO A 28 -20.04 19.87 2.25
CA PRO A 28 -19.47 19.02 3.29
C PRO A 28 -18.79 17.78 2.74
N ASN A 29 -17.58 17.47 3.23
CA ASN A 29 -16.87 16.23 2.92
C ASN A 29 -16.78 15.31 4.15
N PRO A 30 -17.81 14.48 4.44
CA PRO A 30 -17.84 13.63 5.61
C PRO A 30 -16.80 12.49 5.56
N TYR A 31 -16.25 12.20 4.38
CA TYR A 31 -15.30 11.11 4.18
C TYR A 31 -13.84 11.52 4.36
N PHE A 32 -13.54 12.82 4.47
CA PHE A 32 -12.16 13.30 4.53
C PHE A 32 -11.42 12.81 5.78
N VAL A 33 -12.00 13.03 6.97
CA VAL A 33 -11.36 12.61 8.23
C VAL A 33 -11.25 11.08 8.34
N PRO A 34 -12.30 10.29 8.05
CA PRO A 34 -12.17 8.83 7.97
C PRO A 34 -11.12 8.36 6.97
N ALA A 35 -10.95 9.03 5.83
CA ALA A 35 -9.95 8.69 4.83
C ALA A 35 -8.50 8.91 5.32
N LEU A 36 -8.28 9.84 6.25
CA LEU A 36 -6.97 10.04 6.89
C LEU A 36 -6.64 8.94 7.90
N ALA A 37 -7.64 8.37 8.55
CA ALA A 37 -7.48 7.37 9.60
C ALA A 37 -7.61 5.91 9.13
N GLY A 38 -7.99 5.69 7.88
CA GLY A 38 -8.25 4.35 7.32
C GLY A 38 -6.99 3.49 7.12
N PRO A 39 -7.16 2.21 6.79
CA PRO A 39 -6.06 1.26 6.58
C PRO A 39 -5.22 1.59 5.33
N SER A 40 -5.77 2.40 4.42
CA SER A 40 -5.05 3.00 3.31
C SER A 40 -5.18 4.52 3.41
N PRO A 41 -4.44 5.15 4.33
CA PRO A 41 -4.63 6.55 4.65
C PRO A 41 -4.36 7.44 3.44
N LEU A 42 -5.11 8.54 3.36
CA LEU A 42 -4.85 9.58 2.39
C LEU A 42 -3.61 10.35 2.83
N TYR A 43 -2.51 10.21 2.10
CA TYR A 43 -1.33 11.01 2.39
C TYR A 43 -1.51 12.44 1.88
N ILE A 44 -1.69 13.37 2.81
CA ILE A 44 -1.81 14.81 2.55
C ILE A 44 -0.48 15.56 2.73
N TYR A 45 0.56 14.87 3.17
CA TYR A 45 1.91 15.41 3.36
C TYR A 45 2.91 14.73 2.43
N ARG A 46 3.98 15.47 2.10
CA ARG A 46 5.08 15.00 1.25
C ARG A 46 6.40 15.54 1.77
N PRO A 47 7.50 14.78 1.69
CA PRO A 47 8.82 15.23 2.11
C PRO A 47 9.39 16.26 1.10
N ALA A 48 9.02 17.51 1.23
CA ALA A 48 9.37 18.58 0.30
C ALA A 48 10.90 18.73 0.14
N HIS A 49 11.68 18.60 1.22
CA HIS A 49 13.15 18.66 1.20
C HIS A 49 13.77 17.57 0.31
N TYR A 50 13.13 16.43 0.18
CA TYR A 50 13.54 15.34 -0.71
C TYR A 50 13.02 15.54 -2.13
N LEU A 51 11.72 15.82 -2.29
CA LEU A 51 11.04 15.82 -3.58
C LEU A 51 11.33 17.04 -4.44
N LYS A 52 11.71 18.20 -3.86
CA LYS A 52 12.14 19.38 -4.58
C LYS A 52 13.24 19.10 -5.60
N ARG A 53 14.13 18.16 -5.30
CA ARG A 53 15.23 17.73 -6.18
C ARG A 53 14.80 17.08 -7.51
N PHE A 54 13.54 16.72 -7.61
CA PHE A 54 12.94 16.02 -8.76
C PHE A 54 11.82 16.84 -9.42
N HIS A 55 11.70 18.12 -9.10
CA HIS A 55 10.64 18.98 -9.62
C HIS A 55 11.19 20.24 -10.32
N PRO A 56 10.76 20.56 -11.55
CA PRO A 56 11.33 21.63 -12.38
C PRO A 56 11.17 23.05 -11.80
N ARG A 57 10.28 23.25 -10.82
CA ARG A 57 10.20 24.52 -10.09
C ARG A 57 11.43 24.79 -9.21
N TYR A 58 12.20 23.74 -8.86
CA TYR A 58 13.29 23.82 -7.88
C TYR A 58 14.61 23.25 -8.38
N ALA A 59 14.62 22.60 -9.52
CA ALA A 59 15.79 22.01 -10.15
C ALA A 59 15.74 22.24 -11.67
N ASP A 60 16.88 22.12 -12.34
CA ASP A 60 17.00 22.31 -13.77
C ASP A 60 16.12 21.33 -14.56
N ALA A 61 15.26 21.84 -15.43
CA ALA A 61 14.27 21.08 -16.16
C ALA A 61 14.88 20.11 -17.17
N ASP A 62 15.94 20.54 -17.88
CA ASP A 62 16.59 19.73 -18.90
C ASP A 62 17.39 18.57 -18.27
N GLU A 63 18.02 18.86 -17.14
CA GLU A 63 18.68 17.83 -16.34
C GLU A 63 17.70 16.80 -15.81
N LEU A 64 16.53 17.24 -15.32
CA LEU A 64 15.47 16.34 -14.86
C LEU A 64 14.96 15.43 -15.99
N GLU A 65 14.76 15.95 -17.19
CA GLU A 65 14.35 15.17 -18.35
C GLU A 65 15.45 14.15 -18.76
N ARG A 66 16.71 14.56 -18.78
CA ARG A 66 17.84 13.63 -19.03
C ARG A 66 17.89 12.50 -18.01
N ARG A 67 17.79 12.83 -16.72
CA ARG A 67 17.78 11.85 -15.63
C ARG A 67 16.57 10.92 -15.70
N ALA A 68 15.40 11.45 -16.04
CA ALA A 68 14.19 10.65 -16.21
C ALA A 68 14.38 9.62 -17.32
N LYS A 69 14.85 10.02 -18.48
CA LYS A 69 15.12 9.15 -19.62
C LYS A 69 16.20 8.11 -19.31
N ALA A 70 17.30 8.50 -18.70
CA ALA A 70 18.36 7.60 -18.26
C ALA A 70 17.86 6.54 -17.26
N GLY A 71 16.89 6.90 -16.39
CA GLY A 71 16.21 6.01 -15.45
C GLY A 71 15.02 5.24 -16.04
N GLY A 72 14.85 5.21 -17.37
CA GLY A 72 13.76 4.51 -18.04
C GLY A 72 12.36 5.12 -17.76
N LYS A 73 12.30 6.40 -17.41
CA LYS A 73 11.03 7.11 -17.18
C LYS A 73 10.65 7.97 -18.39
N ARG A 74 9.36 8.08 -18.65
CA ARG A 74 8.85 8.84 -19.79
C ARG A 74 9.22 10.33 -19.74
N ASN A 75 9.20 10.92 -18.55
CA ASN A 75 9.49 12.33 -18.30
C ASN A 75 9.78 12.56 -16.80
N TRP A 76 10.16 13.82 -16.44
CA TRP A 76 10.41 14.22 -15.06
C TRP A 76 9.21 13.94 -14.13
N ALA A 77 7.97 14.15 -14.57
CA ALA A 77 6.78 13.92 -13.75
C ALA A 77 6.60 12.44 -13.38
N SER A 78 6.86 11.53 -14.33
CA SER A 78 6.91 10.09 -14.07
C SER A 78 8.01 9.72 -13.08
N MET A 79 9.18 10.35 -13.20
CA MET A 79 10.29 10.15 -12.26
C MET A 79 9.92 10.67 -10.88
N HIS A 80 9.43 11.90 -10.77
CA HIS A 80 8.96 12.51 -9.51
C HIS A 80 7.92 11.62 -8.82
N HIS A 81 6.90 11.17 -9.57
CA HIS A 81 5.88 10.27 -9.02
C HIS A 81 6.47 8.95 -8.54
N SER A 82 7.48 8.39 -9.23
CA SER A 82 8.13 7.17 -8.78
C SER A 82 8.92 7.37 -7.49
N LYS A 83 9.46 8.58 -7.25
CA LYS A 83 10.20 8.93 -6.03
C LYS A 83 9.30 9.20 -4.82
N ASP A 84 8.01 9.48 -5.05
CA ASP A 84 7.01 9.81 -4.01
C ASP A 84 6.14 8.62 -3.57
N ARG A 85 6.53 7.39 -3.87
CA ARG A 85 5.71 6.20 -3.60
C ARG A 85 5.96 5.63 -2.21
N GLN A 86 5.25 6.10 -1.21
CA GLN A 86 5.40 5.66 0.19
C GLN A 86 5.00 4.19 0.45
N TYR A 87 4.21 3.58 -0.42
CA TYR A 87 3.81 2.16 -0.35
C TYR A 87 4.69 1.21 -1.15
N ARG A 88 5.72 1.74 -1.82
CA ARG A 88 6.66 0.93 -2.58
C ARG A 88 7.95 0.73 -1.79
N PHE A 89 8.53 -0.45 -1.96
CA PHE A 89 9.83 -0.81 -1.39
C PHE A 89 10.94 -0.73 -2.45
N ASP A 90 10.85 0.27 -3.33
CA ASP A 90 11.78 0.51 -4.43
C ASP A 90 12.62 1.78 -4.25
N ASN A 91 12.43 2.53 -3.18
CA ASN A 91 13.12 3.79 -2.91
C ASN A 91 13.50 3.93 -1.42
N PRO A 92 14.63 3.36 -0.99
CA PRO A 92 15.09 3.45 0.41
C PRO A 92 15.47 4.88 0.85
N ASP A 93 15.71 5.78 -0.11
CA ASP A 93 16.06 7.19 0.19
C ASP A 93 14.84 8.07 0.50
N LEU A 94 13.62 7.56 0.30
CA LEU A 94 12.41 8.32 0.57
C LEU A 94 12.20 8.51 2.07
N PRO A 95 12.22 9.76 2.59
CA PRO A 95 11.89 10.03 3.97
C PRO A 95 10.45 9.62 4.29
N THR A 96 10.24 9.01 5.43
CA THR A 96 8.94 8.47 5.82
C THR A 96 8.61 8.77 7.28
N LEU A 97 7.32 8.98 7.56
CA LEU A 97 6.76 9.03 8.92
C LEU A 97 6.22 7.65 9.36
N GLN A 98 6.49 6.60 8.59
CA GLN A 98 6.09 5.23 8.93
C GLN A 98 6.95 4.67 10.07
N PRO A 99 6.46 3.65 10.81
CA PRO A 99 7.20 3.08 11.94
C PRO A 99 8.49 2.37 11.53
N TRP A 100 8.57 1.85 10.31
CA TRP A 100 9.77 1.25 9.75
C TRP A 100 10.15 1.92 8.44
N ARG A 101 11.44 2.05 8.17
CA ARG A 101 12.00 2.57 6.92
C ARG A 101 12.74 1.46 6.17
N LEU A 102 12.55 1.41 4.88
CA LEU A 102 13.28 0.50 4.01
C LEU A 102 14.79 0.83 4.02
N THR A 103 15.62 -0.21 4.11
CA THR A 103 17.09 -0.05 4.07
C THR A 103 17.74 -0.80 2.91
N THR A 104 17.01 -1.69 2.25
CA THR A 104 17.54 -2.53 1.16
C THR A 104 17.08 -2.00 -0.18
N PRO A 105 17.98 -1.61 -1.09
CA PRO A 105 17.60 -1.21 -2.45
C PRO A 105 17.26 -2.42 -3.32
N PRO A 106 16.34 -2.28 -4.30
CA PRO A 106 16.14 -3.28 -5.33
C PRO A 106 17.33 -3.31 -6.32
N PRO A 107 17.54 -4.42 -7.07
CA PRO A 107 16.75 -5.65 -7.05
C PRO A 107 17.14 -6.57 -5.91
N THR A 108 16.13 -7.11 -5.20
CA THR A 108 16.32 -8.10 -4.13
C THR A 108 15.02 -8.88 -3.90
N GLU A 109 15.14 -10.09 -3.41
CA GLU A 109 14.00 -10.88 -2.93
C GLU A 109 13.83 -10.77 -1.40
N ARG A 110 14.81 -10.18 -0.71
CA ARG A 110 14.80 -9.99 0.75
C ARG A 110 14.92 -8.51 1.08
N PHE A 111 13.83 -7.91 1.54
CA PHE A 111 13.77 -6.52 1.98
C PHE A 111 13.89 -6.43 3.49
N VAL A 112 14.73 -5.51 3.95
CA VAL A 112 14.96 -5.23 5.36
C VAL A 112 14.44 -3.84 5.67
N PHE A 113 13.54 -3.77 6.64
CA PHE A 113 13.00 -2.52 7.16
C PHE A 113 13.47 -2.36 8.61
N LYS A 114 14.10 -1.23 8.91
CA LYS A 114 14.56 -0.91 10.26
C LYS A 114 13.64 0.08 10.93
N ARG A 115 13.52 -0.02 12.24
CA ARG A 115 12.76 0.90 13.07
C ARG A 115 13.13 2.35 12.76
N ASN A 116 12.10 3.20 12.63
CA ASN A 116 12.28 4.63 12.48
C ASN A 116 12.45 5.28 13.88
N PRO A 117 13.63 5.78 14.23
CA PRO A 117 13.85 6.36 15.55
C PRO A 117 13.08 7.67 15.77
N TYR A 118 12.54 8.26 14.71
CA TYR A 118 11.73 9.48 14.75
C TYR A 118 10.25 9.21 14.61
N TYR A 119 9.82 7.96 14.79
CA TYR A 119 8.39 7.66 14.72
C TYR A 119 7.63 8.36 15.85
N HIS A 120 6.57 9.08 15.50
CA HIS A 120 5.89 10.05 16.36
C HIS A 120 4.94 9.44 17.40
N ARG A 121 4.65 8.13 17.33
CA ARG A 121 3.70 7.49 18.24
C ARG A 121 4.39 6.87 19.44
N VAL A 122 3.74 7.00 20.58
CA VAL A 122 4.11 6.37 21.85
C VAL A 122 2.97 5.50 22.37
N ASP A 123 3.28 4.55 23.24
CA ASP A 123 2.29 3.79 23.98
C ASP A 123 1.70 4.60 25.18
N ALA A 124 0.77 3.98 25.91
CA ALA A 124 0.15 4.61 27.09
C ALA A 124 1.13 4.89 28.23
N LYS A 125 2.34 4.33 28.20
CA LYS A 125 3.42 4.57 29.19
C LYS A 125 4.47 5.54 28.66
N GLY A 126 4.26 6.18 27.50
CA GLY A 126 5.19 7.12 26.89
C GLY A 126 6.38 6.46 26.17
N ARG A 127 6.39 5.14 25.99
CA ARG A 127 7.48 4.45 25.26
C ARG A 127 7.26 4.55 23.77
N GLN A 128 8.32 4.92 23.03
CA GLN A 128 8.24 5.08 21.58
C GLN A 128 7.98 3.75 20.84
N LEU A 129 7.03 3.78 19.92
CA LEU A 129 6.76 2.70 18.99
C LEU A 129 7.63 2.82 17.72
N PRO A 130 7.78 1.76 16.93
CA PRO A 130 7.42 0.37 17.21
C PRO A 130 8.41 -0.29 18.17
N TYR A 131 8.03 -1.39 18.83
CA TYR A 131 8.92 -2.18 19.66
C TYR A 131 9.83 -3.11 18.86
N ILE A 132 9.40 -3.49 17.66
CA ILE A 132 10.16 -4.36 16.76
C ILE A 132 11.20 -3.52 16.04
N ASP A 133 12.48 -3.88 16.16
CA ASP A 133 13.59 -3.14 15.58
C ASP A 133 13.75 -3.39 14.07
N GLU A 134 13.48 -4.61 13.63
CA GLU A 134 13.66 -5.01 12.24
C GLU A 134 12.48 -5.85 11.73
N VAL A 135 12.03 -5.55 10.52
CA VAL A 135 11.05 -6.35 9.78
C VAL A 135 11.71 -6.83 8.49
N ILE A 136 11.72 -8.15 8.30
CA ILE A 136 12.25 -8.78 7.09
C ILE A 136 11.07 -9.24 6.24
N MET A 137 11.01 -8.80 5.00
CA MET A 137 10.03 -9.23 4.03
C MET A 137 10.72 -9.99 2.90
N GLN A 138 10.27 -11.22 2.66
CA GLN A 138 10.75 -12.05 1.55
C GLN A 138 9.70 -12.09 0.44
N ILE A 139 10.16 -11.99 -0.81
CA ILE A 139 9.32 -12.22 -1.98
C ILE A 139 9.41 -13.69 -2.37
N ALA A 140 8.27 -14.31 -2.60
CA ALA A 140 8.18 -15.67 -3.09
C ALA A 140 7.00 -15.81 -4.07
N ALA A 141 7.05 -16.82 -4.92
CA ALA A 141 5.90 -17.19 -5.74
C ALA A 141 4.71 -17.58 -4.84
N ASN A 142 3.49 -17.16 -5.21
CA ASN A 142 2.29 -17.35 -4.40
C ASN A 142 2.08 -18.81 -3.94
N LYS A 143 2.42 -19.78 -4.78
CA LYS A 143 2.30 -21.21 -4.49
C LYS A 143 3.28 -21.72 -3.41
N ILE A 144 4.38 -21.00 -3.21
CA ILE A 144 5.43 -21.37 -2.24
C ILE A 144 5.12 -20.80 -0.84
N ILE A 145 4.37 -19.70 -0.77
CA ILE A 145 4.07 -19.01 0.50
C ILE A 145 3.45 -19.94 1.56
N PRO A 146 2.43 -20.78 1.26
CA PRO A 146 1.89 -21.70 2.28
C PRO A 146 2.92 -22.70 2.79
N VAL A 147 3.82 -23.18 1.92
CA VAL A 147 4.88 -24.12 2.28
C VAL A 147 5.89 -23.46 3.22
N LYS A 148 6.38 -22.26 2.87
CA LYS A 148 7.28 -21.47 3.73
C LYS A 148 6.66 -21.13 5.07
N THR A 149 5.37 -20.84 5.10
CA THR A 149 4.62 -20.61 6.34
C THR A 149 4.55 -21.89 7.17
N GLY A 150 4.21 -23.02 6.55
CA GLY A 150 4.13 -24.31 7.22
C GLY A 150 5.48 -24.81 7.74
N SER A 151 6.60 -24.41 7.14
CA SER A 151 7.95 -24.74 7.63
C SER A 151 8.44 -23.81 8.76
N GLY A 152 7.63 -22.82 9.18
CA GLY A 152 8.00 -21.90 10.25
C GLY A 152 8.94 -20.77 9.83
N GLU A 153 9.09 -20.51 8.51
CA GLU A 153 9.97 -19.46 8.01
C GLU A 153 9.40 -18.02 8.17
N SER A 154 8.18 -17.90 8.70
CA SER A 154 7.49 -16.60 8.85
C SER A 154 6.92 -16.43 10.23
N ASP A 155 7.27 -15.35 10.94
CA ASP A 155 6.65 -14.98 12.22
C ASP A 155 5.22 -14.48 12.05
N LEU A 156 4.92 -13.88 10.90
CA LEU A 156 3.58 -13.38 10.53
C LEU A 156 3.32 -13.56 9.05
N GLN A 157 2.27 -14.28 8.69
CA GLN A 157 1.79 -14.42 7.32
C GLN A 157 0.27 -14.34 7.26
N ALA A 158 -0.28 -13.49 6.40
CA ALA A 158 -1.72 -13.38 6.17
C ALA A 158 -2.09 -13.45 4.68
N ARG A 159 -1.28 -12.84 3.80
CA ARG A 159 -1.57 -12.80 2.36
C ARG A 159 -1.22 -14.13 1.69
N TYR A 160 -1.99 -14.49 0.67
CA TYR A 160 -1.84 -15.72 -0.12
C TYR A 160 -1.99 -17.03 0.69
N LEU A 161 -2.50 -16.92 1.92
CA LEU A 161 -3.04 -18.07 2.66
C LEU A 161 -4.54 -18.14 2.39
N ARG A 162 -4.99 -19.30 1.93
CA ARG A 162 -6.39 -19.57 1.57
C ARG A 162 -6.94 -20.65 2.50
N PHE A 163 -8.26 -20.78 2.55
CA PHE A 163 -8.91 -21.76 3.39
C PHE A 163 -8.56 -23.23 3.01
N ASP A 164 -8.29 -23.48 1.73
CA ASP A 164 -7.83 -24.78 1.24
C ASP A 164 -6.45 -25.20 1.76
N HIS A 165 -5.65 -24.25 2.26
CA HIS A 165 -4.39 -24.54 2.95
C HIS A 165 -4.57 -24.87 4.46
N TYR A 166 -5.78 -24.75 5.00
CA TYR A 166 -6.03 -24.81 6.45
C TYR A 166 -5.55 -26.12 7.08
N THR A 167 -5.94 -27.26 6.53
CA THR A 167 -5.56 -28.56 7.07
C THR A 167 -4.05 -28.75 7.13
N PHE A 168 -3.36 -28.42 6.04
CA PHE A 168 -1.90 -28.47 5.97
C PHE A 168 -1.24 -27.57 7.03
N LEU A 169 -1.71 -26.32 7.15
CA LEU A 169 -1.14 -25.38 8.11
C LEU A 169 -1.43 -25.79 9.57
N LYS A 170 -2.62 -26.31 9.86
CA LYS A 170 -2.96 -26.81 11.19
C LYS A 170 -2.13 -28.05 11.59
N GLU A 171 -1.79 -28.88 10.63
CA GLU A 171 -0.90 -30.02 10.87
C GLU A 171 0.55 -29.56 11.10
N SER A 172 0.99 -28.55 10.34
CA SER A 172 2.31 -27.95 10.48
C SER A 172 2.50 -27.19 11.81
N GLU A 173 1.44 -26.60 12.35
CA GLU A 173 1.40 -25.92 13.65
C GLU A 173 1.91 -26.83 14.80
N LYS A 174 1.68 -28.16 14.70
CA LYS A 174 2.14 -29.10 15.70
C LYS A 174 3.66 -29.30 15.73
N ARG A 175 4.34 -28.97 14.63
CA ARG A 175 5.78 -29.19 14.44
C ARG A 175 6.59 -27.92 14.54
N ASN A 176 5.94 -26.78 14.32
CA ASN A 176 6.57 -25.48 14.28
C ASN A 176 5.84 -24.52 15.22
N ASP A 177 6.56 -23.59 15.79
CA ASP A 177 6.06 -22.65 16.80
C ASP A 177 5.26 -21.50 16.17
N PHE A 178 4.05 -21.79 15.65
CA PHE A 178 3.10 -20.79 15.19
C PHE A 178 1.66 -21.22 15.46
N THR A 179 0.72 -20.29 15.35
CA THR A 179 -0.71 -20.54 15.52
C THR A 179 -1.51 -20.08 14.31
N VAL A 180 -2.31 -20.97 13.72
CA VAL A 180 -3.25 -20.63 12.65
C VAL A 180 -4.51 -20.02 13.24
N ARG A 181 -4.81 -18.78 12.86
CA ARG A 181 -6.00 -18.05 13.29
C ARG A 181 -6.92 -17.78 12.09
N LEU A 182 -8.16 -18.20 12.19
CA LEU A 182 -9.19 -17.86 11.19
C LEU A 182 -9.83 -16.52 11.56
N TRP A 183 -9.83 -15.62 10.60
CA TRP A 183 -10.49 -14.33 10.74
C TRP A 183 -11.86 -14.36 10.07
N ARG A 184 -12.88 -13.88 10.76
CA ARG A 184 -14.18 -13.66 10.14
C ARG A 184 -14.07 -12.50 9.17
N THR A 185 -14.58 -12.71 7.96
CA THR A 185 -14.69 -11.66 6.93
C THR A 185 -16.14 -11.27 6.75
N VAL A 186 -16.38 -10.05 6.29
CA VAL A 186 -17.72 -9.54 5.95
C VAL A 186 -18.10 -9.83 4.48
N THR A 187 -17.22 -10.48 3.74
CA THR A 187 -17.49 -10.86 2.34
C THR A 187 -18.42 -12.07 2.30
N GLY A 188 -19.51 -11.97 1.57
CA GLY A 188 -20.52 -13.03 1.47
C GLY A 188 -20.05 -14.29 0.74
N ALA A 189 -19.04 -14.18 -0.15
CA ALA A 189 -18.47 -15.30 -0.88
C ALA A 189 -16.97 -15.10 -1.13
N GLN A 190 -16.21 -16.20 -1.07
CA GLN A 190 -14.79 -16.22 -1.46
C GLN A 190 -14.61 -16.22 -2.99
N LEU A 191 -15.55 -16.80 -3.69
CA LEU A 191 -15.57 -16.90 -5.14
C LEU A 191 -16.95 -16.47 -5.62
N ALA A 192 -16.97 -15.55 -6.58
CA ALA A 192 -18.19 -15.15 -7.27
C ALA A 192 -17.95 -15.27 -8.78
N LEU A 193 -18.91 -15.85 -9.48
CA LEU A 193 -18.93 -15.91 -10.94
C LEU A 193 -19.84 -14.80 -11.44
N TYR A 194 -19.32 -13.99 -12.33
CA TYR A 194 -20.04 -12.89 -12.95
C TYR A 194 -20.21 -13.19 -14.45
N PRO A 195 -21.38 -13.71 -14.87
CA PRO A 195 -21.62 -13.94 -16.29
C PRO A 195 -21.62 -12.63 -17.07
N ASN A 196 -20.98 -12.62 -18.24
CA ASN A 196 -20.97 -11.45 -19.10
C ASN A 196 -22.31 -11.28 -19.83
N LEU A 197 -23.26 -10.60 -19.20
CA LEU A 197 -24.58 -10.34 -19.76
C LEU A 197 -24.57 -9.39 -20.97
N ASN A 198 -23.43 -8.81 -21.32
CA ASN A 198 -23.25 -7.91 -22.47
C ASN A 198 -22.53 -8.60 -23.65
N VAL A 199 -22.37 -9.92 -23.60
CA VAL A 199 -21.77 -10.67 -24.70
C VAL A 199 -22.61 -10.46 -25.98
N LYS A 200 -21.91 -10.20 -27.12
CA LYS A 200 -22.56 -9.89 -28.42
C LYS A 200 -23.16 -11.11 -29.10
N ASP A 201 -22.67 -12.30 -28.80
CA ASP A 201 -23.22 -13.55 -29.29
C ASP A 201 -24.63 -13.76 -28.72
N LEU A 202 -25.63 -13.86 -29.61
CA LEU A 202 -27.03 -13.91 -29.22
C LEU A 202 -27.42 -15.22 -28.51
N VAL A 203 -26.77 -16.33 -28.84
CA VAL A 203 -27.01 -17.63 -28.19
C VAL A 203 -26.50 -17.61 -26.78
N TRP A 204 -25.24 -17.17 -26.57
CA TRP A 204 -24.65 -17.03 -25.25
C TRP A 204 -25.35 -15.97 -24.39
N ASN A 205 -25.74 -14.85 -24.98
CA ASN A 205 -26.48 -13.81 -24.26
C ASN A 205 -27.79 -14.33 -23.70
N LYS A 206 -28.56 -15.07 -24.53
CA LYS A 206 -29.83 -15.69 -24.12
C LYS A 206 -29.61 -16.74 -23.02
N LEU A 207 -28.58 -17.58 -23.17
CA LEU A 207 -28.25 -18.63 -22.19
C LEU A 207 -27.86 -18.02 -20.83
N LEU A 208 -26.96 -17.03 -20.82
CA LEU A 208 -26.47 -16.39 -19.58
C LEU A 208 -27.55 -15.59 -18.85
N ARG A 209 -28.64 -15.25 -19.50
CA ARG A 209 -29.82 -14.57 -18.91
C ARG A 209 -30.92 -15.53 -18.51
N ASP A 210 -30.80 -16.81 -18.78
CA ASP A 210 -31.77 -17.82 -18.35
C ASP A 210 -31.65 -18.02 -16.84
N ALA A 211 -32.75 -17.93 -16.12
CA ALA A 211 -32.78 -18.06 -14.66
C ALA A 211 -32.34 -19.44 -14.12
N ARG A 212 -32.16 -20.42 -15.00
CA ARG A 212 -31.70 -21.78 -14.69
C ARG A 212 -30.18 -21.91 -14.80
N PHE A 213 -29.49 -20.92 -15.39
CA PHE A 213 -28.02 -20.88 -15.51
C PHE A 213 -27.41 -20.22 -14.30
#